data_9bb80907d95b8f433e134be0c4f52bef
#
_entry.id   9bb80907d95b8f433e134be0c4f52bef
#
_cell.length_a   1.000
_cell.length_b   1.000
_cell.length_c   1.000
_cell.angle_alpha   90.00
_cell.angle_beta   90.00
_cell.angle_gamma   90.00
#
_symmetry.space_group_name_H-M   'P 1'
#
loop_
_entity.id
_entity.type
_entity.pdbx_description
1 polymer ?
#
loop_
_entity_poly.entity_id
_entity_poly.type
_entity_poly.pdbx_seq_one_letter_code
_entity_poly.pdbx_strand_id
1 'polypeptide(L)'
;MLDYYQIAGYGGVAFYLGSYELLQLGLLKGSSYTYAALNLMAAALVLVSLFRDWNMFSAIVQISWITLSIAGIARVWFLTNMLRFNAEEQKLLTNHFPTLRPIEAKKLLDTGTWRDGEIGELLTQQGMPVDALTYLASGGVDVDVGGQIIANVGPGQFIGEMACMTSGPASASVRLNQPTRYFSASSDALRRLVKRNPDIAPHLDLAFSGNIRSKLVATNSVLEKTMKARESVPAAD
;
A
#
# COMPACT_ATOMS: atom_id res chain seq x y z
N MET A 1 33.36 -31.08 28.90
CA MET A 1 32.11 -30.39 29.25
C MET A 1 32.18 -29.03 28.59
N LEU A 2 31.25 -28.70 27.66
CA LEU A 2 31.22 -27.37 27.05
C LEU A 2 30.88 -26.34 28.12
N ASP A 3 31.70 -25.30 28.20
CA ASP A 3 31.48 -24.15 29.08
C ASP A 3 30.41 -23.23 28.49
N TYR A 4 29.64 -22.50 29.30
CA TYR A 4 28.58 -21.62 28.79
C TYR A 4 29.09 -20.51 27.87
N TYR A 5 30.30 -20.08 27.99
CA TYR A 5 30.93 -19.16 27.05
C TYR A 5 31.09 -19.78 25.66
N GLN A 6 31.46 -21.07 25.59
CA GLN A 6 31.56 -21.79 24.32
C GLN A 6 30.17 -22.02 23.70
N ILE A 7 29.17 -22.37 24.53
CA ILE A 7 27.79 -22.55 24.07
C ILE A 7 27.26 -21.23 23.51
N ALA A 8 27.48 -20.11 24.20
CA ALA A 8 27.12 -18.79 23.73
C ALA A 8 27.79 -18.46 22.39
N GLY A 9 29.08 -18.73 22.23
CA GLY A 9 29.81 -18.51 21.01
C GLY A 9 29.25 -19.30 19.83
N TYR A 10 29.02 -20.61 19.98
CA TYR A 10 28.41 -21.45 18.95
C TYR A 10 27.00 -21.00 18.60
N GLY A 11 26.19 -20.62 19.62
CA GLY A 11 24.87 -20.08 19.42
C GLY A 11 24.88 -18.78 18.62
N GLY A 12 25.81 -17.88 18.94
CA GLY A 12 25.96 -16.62 18.18
C GLY A 12 26.35 -16.84 16.72
N VAL A 13 27.29 -17.78 16.45
CA VAL A 13 27.66 -18.15 15.09
C VAL A 13 26.46 -18.75 14.33
N ALA A 14 25.69 -19.63 14.99
CA ALA A 14 24.51 -20.22 14.38
C ALA A 14 23.45 -19.15 14.01
N PHE A 15 23.23 -18.16 14.87
CA PHE A 15 22.34 -17.04 14.57
C PHE A 15 22.84 -16.17 13.42
N TYR A 16 24.15 -15.90 13.31
CA TYR A 16 24.72 -15.17 12.18
C TYR A 16 24.52 -15.91 10.88
N LEU A 17 24.90 -17.19 10.82
CA LEU A 17 24.78 -18.01 9.62
C LEU A 17 23.30 -18.17 9.23
N GLY A 18 22.44 -18.51 10.17
CA GLY A 18 21.01 -18.68 9.92
C GLY A 18 20.33 -17.39 9.45
N SER A 19 20.67 -16.24 10.05
CA SER A 19 20.13 -14.96 9.57
C SER A 19 20.58 -14.62 8.16
N TYR A 20 21.82 -14.92 7.82
CA TYR A 20 22.35 -14.71 6.48
C TYR A 20 21.74 -15.67 5.45
N GLU A 21 21.61 -16.96 5.78
CA GLU A 21 20.93 -17.94 4.93
C GLU A 21 19.49 -17.53 4.63
N LEU A 22 18.71 -17.15 5.65
CA LEU A 22 17.34 -16.69 5.48
C LEU A 22 17.24 -15.42 4.61
N LEU A 23 18.23 -14.53 4.70
CA LEU A 23 18.33 -13.36 3.84
C LEU A 23 18.62 -13.77 2.38
N GLN A 24 19.58 -14.68 2.14
CA GLN A 24 19.95 -15.14 0.80
C GLN A 24 18.82 -15.95 0.13
N LEU A 25 18.06 -16.71 0.90
CA LEU A 25 16.86 -17.42 0.41
C LEU A 25 15.68 -16.49 0.15
N GLY A 26 15.81 -15.19 0.41
CA GLY A 26 14.71 -14.22 0.24
C GLY A 26 13.60 -14.34 1.28
N LEU A 27 13.76 -15.18 2.30
CA LEU A 27 12.79 -15.36 3.38
C LEU A 27 12.79 -14.20 4.38
N LEU A 28 13.91 -13.47 4.46
CA LEU A 28 14.04 -12.25 5.25
C LEU A 28 14.46 -11.08 4.36
N LYS A 29 13.97 -9.89 4.70
CA LYS A 29 14.44 -8.63 4.10
C LYS A 29 15.47 -8.00 5.04
N GLY A 30 16.59 -7.51 4.53
CA GLY A 30 17.64 -6.85 5.32
C GLY A 30 17.16 -5.63 6.11
N SER A 31 16.02 -5.04 5.72
CA SER A 31 15.35 -3.94 6.42
C SER A 31 14.30 -4.40 7.44
N SER A 32 14.17 -5.70 7.73
CA SER A 32 13.18 -6.23 8.65
C SER A 32 13.64 -6.17 10.10
N TYR A 33 12.68 -6.04 11.03
CA TYR A 33 12.95 -6.19 12.46
C TYR A 33 13.57 -7.54 12.80
N THR A 34 13.10 -8.62 12.17
CA THR A 34 13.56 -9.98 12.43
C THR A 34 15.04 -10.14 12.11
N TYR A 35 15.49 -9.60 10.96
CA TYR A 35 16.91 -9.65 10.57
C TYR A 35 17.78 -8.87 11.57
N ALA A 36 17.37 -7.65 11.95
CA ALA A 36 18.09 -6.85 12.93
C ALA A 36 18.14 -7.52 14.33
N ALA A 37 17.02 -8.13 14.76
CA ALA A 37 16.96 -8.83 16.04
C ALA A 37 17.84 -10.09 16.08
N LEU A 38 17.88 -10.88 15.01
CA LEU A 38 18.74 -12.05 14.89
C LEU A 38 20.23 -11.66 14.95
N ASN A 39 20.61 -10.60 14.24
CA ASN A 39 21.99 -10.10 14.27
C ASN A 39 22.36 -9.50 15.62
N LEU A 40 21.42 -8.80 16.29
CA LEU A 40 21.63 -8.30 17.65
C LEU A 40 21.88 -9.43 18.63
N MET A 41 21.07 -10.49 18.56
CA MET A 41 21.22 -11.67 19.42
C MET A 41 22.53 -12.41 19.13
N ALA A 42 22.87 -12.58 17.86
CA ALA A 42 24.14 -13.18 17.44
C ALA A 42 25.34 -12.42 18.03
N ALA A 43 25.35 -11.09 17.83
CA ALA A 43 26.44 -10.24 18.32
C ALA A 43 26.56 -10.25 19.84
N ALA A 44 25.44 -10.23 20.57
CA ALA A 44 25.42 -10.32 22.02
C ALA A 44 25.99 -11.65 22.52
N LEU A 45 25.58 -12.78 21.92
CA LEU A 45 26.07 -14.11 22.31
C LEU A 45 27.58 -14.27 22.03
N VAL A 46 28.05 -13.80 20.86
CA VAL A 46 29.49 -13.83 20.57
C VAL A 46 30.26 -12.91 21.51
N LEU A 47 29.74 -11.72 21.83
CA LEU A 47 30.37 -10.82 22.79
C LEU A 47 30.49 -11.47 24.19
N VAL A 48 29.45 -12.18 24.65
CA VAL A 48 29.51 -12.96 25.90
C VAL A 48 30.61 -14.03 25.84
N SER A 49 30.78 -14.71 24.70
CA SER A 49 31.84 -15.73 24.58
C SER A 49 33.24 -15.17 24.72
N LEU A 50 33.46 -13.89 24.36
CA LEU A 50 34.75 -13.21 24.45
C LEU A 50 35.20 -12.91 25.90
N PHE A 51 34.29 -13.00 26.90
CA PHE A 51 34.71 -12.83 28.32
C PHE A 51 35.68 -13.90 28.80
N ARG A 52 35.71 -15.05 28.14
CA ARG A 52 36.67 -16.10 28.48
C ARG A 52 38.04 -15.84 27.88
N ASP A 53 38.09 -15.59 26.57
CA ASP A 53 39.31 -15.35 25.81
C ASP A 53 39.18 -14.02 25.08
N TRP A 54 39.56 -12.93 25.75
CA TRP A 54 39.33 -11.58 25.26
C TRP A 54 40.10 -11.28 23.96
N ASN A 55 39.36 -10.88 22.94
CA ASN A 55 39.92 -10.40 21.69
C ASN A 55 39.33 -9.04 21.36
N MET A 56 40.16 -8.00 21.40
CA MET A 56 39.72 -6.61 21.21
C MET A 56 39.14 -6.36 19.80
N PHE A 57 39.70 -6.94 18.77
CA PHE A 57 39.20 -6.76 17.40
C PHE A 57 37.82 -7.40 17.23
N SER A 58 37.64 -8.62 17.75
CA SER A 58 36.34 -9.28 17.75
C SER A 58 35.33 -8.50 18.58
N ALA A 59 35.69 -7.96 19.73
CA ALA A 59 34.80 -7.15 20.56
C ALA A 59 34.34 -5.89 19.82
N ILE A 60 35.22 -5.17 19.12
CA ILE A 60 34.87 -4.00 18.30
C ILE A 60 33.84 -4.38 17.23
N VAL A 61 34.02 -5.51 16.56
CA VAL A 61 33.07 -6.00 15.54
C VAL A 61 31.70 -6.26 16.17
N GLN A 62 31.64 -6.96 17.31
CA GLN A 62 30.35 -7.25 17.96
C GLN A 62 29.64 -5.98 18.47
N ILE A 63 30.37 -5.05 19.09
CA ILE A 63 29.82 -3.78 19.53
C ILE A 63 29.28 -2.97 18.33
N SER A 64 29.97 -2.97 17.20
CA SER A 64 29.51 -2.31 16.00
C SER A 64 28.22 -2.93 15.48
N TRP A 65 28.12 -4.27 15.43
CA TRP A 65 26.89 -4.97 15.05
C TRP A 65 25.72 -4.70 16.00
N ILE A 66 25.95 -4.70 17.31
CA ILE A 66 24.95 -4.35 18.32
C ILE A 66 24.43 -2.92 18.07
N THR A 67 25.34 -1.96 17.89
CA THR A 67 24.98 -0.55 17.67
C THR A 67 24.17 -0.38 16.40
N LEU A 68 24.60 -0.99 15.28
CA LEU A 68 23.89 -0.93 13.99
C LEU A 68 22.52 -1.60 14.07
N SER A 69 22.41 -2.73 14.77
CA SER A 69 21.15 -3.45 14.94
C SER A 69 20.15 -2.64 15.79
N ILE A 70 20.60 -2.04 16.90
CA ILE A 70 19.76 -1.18 17.73
C ILE A 70 19.32 0.05 16.94
N ALA A 71 20.23 0.71 16.22
CA ALA A 71 19.89 1.86 15.37
C ALA A 71 18.88 1.49 14.28
N GLY A 72 19.03 0.32 13.66
CA GLY A 72 18.08 -0.22 12.68
C GLY A 72 16.69 -0.44 13.25
N ILE A 73 16.61 -1.12 14.40
CA ILE A 73 15.34 -1.35 15.11
C ILE A 73 14.69 -0.03 15.54
N ALA A 74 15.47 0.87 16.15
CA ALA A 74 14.98 2.18 16.59
C ALA A 74 14.46 3.01 15.42
N ARG A 75 15.16 3.02 14.29
CA ARG A 75 14.72 3.72 13.08
C ARG A 75 13.37 3.20 12.58
N VAL A 76 13.20 1.88 12.46
CA VAL A 76 11.94 1.31 11.98
C VAL A 76 10.83 1.57 12.98
N TRP A 77 11.09 1.41 14.29
CA TRP A 77 10.13 1.70 15.35
C TRP A 77 9.67 3.16 15.33
N PHE A 78 10.64 4.10 15.26
CA PHE A 78 10.36 5.53 15.23
C PHE A 78 9.52 5.91 14.00
N LEU A 79 9.92 5.44 12.80
CA LEU A 79 9.19 5.70 11.57
C LEU A 79 7.77 5.11 11.59
N THR A 80 7.58 3.96 12.21
CA THR A 80 6.26 3.32 12.30
C THR A 80 5.35 4.00 13.32
N ASN A 81 5.89 4.37 14.49
CA ASN A 81 5.08 4.95 15.57
C ASN A 81 4.83 6.46 15.42
N MET A 82 5.66 7.19 14.69
CA MET A 82 5.43 8.61 14.40
C MET A 82 4.43 8.85 13.25
N LEU A 83 4.14 7.84 12.45
CA LEU A 83 3.15 7.98 11.38
C LEU A 83 1.75 8.00 11.98
N ARG A 84 1.15 9.18 12.01
CA ARG A 84 -0.25 9.37 12.35
C ARG A 84 -1.03 9.61 11.08
N PHE A 85 -2.07 8.82 10.87
CA PHE A 85 -3.01 9.01 9.79
C PHE A 85 -4.26 9.70 10.35
N ASN A 86 -4.80 10.65 9.61
CA ASN A 86 -6.10 11.24 9.95
C ASN A 86 -7.24 10.23 9.72
N ALA A 87 -8.46 10.57 10.15
CA ALA A 87 -9.60 9.65 10.06
C ALA A 87 -9.96 9.25 8.62
N GLU A 88 -9.82 10.17 7.67
CA GLU A 88 -10.07 9.91 6.24
C GLU A 88 -9.00 9.00 5.64
N GLU A 89 -7.73 9.26 5.92
CA GLU A 89 -6.60 8.44 5.52
C GLU A 89 -6.71 7.02 6.09
N GLN A 90 -7.04 6.92 7.38
CA GLN A 90 -7.20 5.63 8.04
C GLN A 90 -8.35 4.82 7.44
N LYS A 91 -9.48 5.46 7.10
CA LYS A 91 -10.61 4.81 6.43
C LYS A 91 -10.22 4.30 5.04
N LEU A 92 -9.53 5.12 4.24
CA LEU A 92 -9.00 4.72 2.94
C LEU A 92 -8.07 3.51 3.06
N LEU A 93 -7.09 3.56 3.98
CA LEU A 93 -6.11 2.51 4.18
C LEU A 93 -6.75 1.21 4.68
N THR A 94 -7.63 1.28 5.68
CA THR A 94 -8.28 0.09 6.25
C THR A 94 -9.17 -0.62 5.23
N ASN A 95 -9.89 0.14 4.39
CA ASN A 95 -10.84 -0.45 3.46
C ASN A 95 -10.18 -1.01 2.19
N HIS A 96 -9.11 -0.37 1.71
CA HIS A 96 -8.53 -0.71 0.41
C HIS A 96 -7.09 -1.26 0.49
N PHE A 97 -6.36 -0.96 1.56
CA PHE A 97 -4.96 -1.33 1.72
C PHE A 97 -4.65 -1.93 3.10
N PRO A 98 -5.46 -2.91 3.60
CA PRO A 98 -5.37 -3.40 4.99
C PRO A 98 -4.02 -4.06 5.33
N THR A 99 -3.29 -4.54 4.34
CA THR A 99 -2.01 -5.23 4.51
C THR A 99 -0.79 -4.36 4.17
N LEU A 100 -1.02 -3.09 3.80
CA LEU A 100 0.07 -2.17 3.46
C LEU A 100 0.78 -1.69 4.74
N ARG A 101 2.10 -1.75 4.75
CA ARG A 101 2.89 -1.29 5.91
C ARG A 101 2.75 0.24 6.09
N PRO A 102 2.77 0.77 7.34
CA PRO A 102 2.56 2.20 7.59
C PRO A 102 3.47 3.14 6.77
N ILE A 103 4.73 2.75 6.57
CA ILE A 103 5.70 3.53 5.76
C ILE A 103 5.28 3.55 4.27
N GLU A 104 4.77 2.45 3.75
CA GLU A 104 4.29 2.35 2.37
C GLU A 104 2.98 3.12 2.20
N ALA A 105 2.09 3.01 3.19
CA ALA A 105 0.86 3.79 3.26
C ALA A 105 1.13 5.29 3.22
N LYS A 106 2.10 5.77 4.00
CA LYS A 106 2.50 7.18 3.97
C LYS A 106 3.04 7.60 2.60
N LYS A 107 3.90 6.80 1.99
CA LYS A 107 4.40 7.06 0.63
C LYS A 107 3.28 7.11 -0.42
N LEU A 108 2.26 6.27 -0.28
CA LEU A 108 1.08 6.26 -1.14
C LEU A 108 0.28 7.56 -0.97
N LEU A 109 -0.01 7.96 0.26
CA LEU A 109 -0.73 9.19 0.57
C LEU A 109 0.03 10.44 0.13
N ASP A 110 1.37 10.42 0.18
CA ASP A 110 2.21 11.53 -0.31
C ASP A 110 2.19 11.70 -1.85
N THR A 111 1.56 10.79 -2.60
CA THR A 111 1.36 10.95 -4.06
C THR A 111 0.20 11.87 -4.42
N GLY A 112 -0.62 12.26 -3.47
CA GLY A 112 -1.83 13.03 -3.71
C GLY A 112 -2.19 13.99 -2.58
N THR A 113 -3.34 14.62 -2.74
CA THR A 113 -3.90 15.58 -1.80
C THR A 113 -5.41 15.37 -1.62
N TRP A 114 -5.91 15.72 -0.45
CA TRP A 114 -7.32 15.77 -0.15
C TRP A 114 -7.94 17.07 -0.68
N ARG A 115 -9.09 16.97 -1.35
CA ARG A 115 -9.80 18.09 -1.96
C ARG A 115 -11.28 18.04 -1.64
N ASP A 116 -11.88 19.22 -1.62
CA ASP A 116 -13.33 19.39 -1.59
C ASP A 116 -13.75 19.91 -2.98
N GLY A 117 -14.54 19.12 -3.68
CA GLY A 117 -15.02 19.44 -5.02
C GLY A 117 -16.48 19.86 -5.03
N GLU A 118 -16.81 20.73 -5.97
CA GLU A 118 -18.16 21.26 -6.16
C GLU A 118 -18.93 20.48 -7.22
N ILE A 119 -20.26 20.63 -7.20
CA ILE A 119 -21.14 20.01 -8.20
C ILE A 119 -20.74 20.46 -9.61
N GLY A 120 -20.64 19.51 -10.53
CA GLY A 120 -20.29 19.77 -11.93
C GLY A 120 -18.81 19.73 -12.20
N GLU A 121 -17.94 19.65 -11.21
CA GLU A 121 -16.49 19.48 -11.40
C GLU A 121 -16.19 18.19 -12.18
N LEU A 122 -15.33 18.28 -13.19
CA LEU A 122 -14.95 17.17 -14.06
C LEU A 122 -13.70 16.50 -13.51
N LEU A 123 -13.81 15.23 -13.12
CA LEU A 123 -12.67 14.44 -12.66
C LEU A 123 -11.92 13.75 -13.78
N THR A 124 -12.64 13.21 -14.78
CA THR A 124 -12.09 12.61 -16.00
C THR A 124 -12.94 12.98 -17.19
N GLN A 125 -12.32 13.07 -18.37
CA GLN A 125 -13.01 13.30 -19.65
C GLN A 125 -12.77 12.12 -20.58
N GLN A 126 -13.85 11.56 -21.13
CA GLN A 126 -13.79 10.41 -22.06
C GLN A 126 -12.81 10.67 -23.20
N GLY A 127 -11.94 9.70 -23.47
CA GLY A 127 -10.94 9.78 -24.54
C GLY A 127 -9.69 10.60 -24.20
N MET A 128 -9.67 11.32 -23.07
CA MET A 128 -8.50 12.10 -22.64
C MET A 128 -7.62 11.31 -21.66
N PRO A 129 -6.32 11.63 -21.54
CA PRO A 129 -5.45 11.05 -20.53
C PRO A 129 -6.00 11.29 -19.12
N VAL A 130 -5.75 10.33 -18.22
CA VAL A 130 -6.12 10.43 -16.80
C VAL A 130 -4.93 10.88 -15.98
N ASP A 131 -4.96 12.11 -15.52
CA ASP A 131 -3.84 12.73 -14.78
C ASP A 131 -3.81 12.34 -13.31
N ALA A 132 -4.94 11.88 -12.75
CA ALA A 132 -5.04 11.51 -11.35
C ALA A 132 -5.96 10.31 -11.11
N LEU A 133 -5.55 9.49 -10.16
CA LEU A 133 -6.41 8.52 -9.47
C LEU A 133 -7.19 9.25 -8.40
N THR A 134 -8.51 9.16 -8.42
CA THR A 134 -9.38 9.81 -7.43
C THR A 134 -10.09 8.77 -6.56
N TYR A 135 -10.03 8.92 -5.23
CA TYR A 135 -10.81 8.16 -4.25
C TYR A 135 -11.88 9.04 -3.63
N LEU A 136 -13.13 8.62 -3.70
CA LEU A 136 -14.28 9.35 -3.15
C LEU A 136 -14.43 9.00 -1.66
N ALA A 137 -14.23 9.96 -0.76
CA ALA A 137 -14.42 9.75 0.69
C ALA A 137 -15.88 10.02 1.11
N SER A 138 -16.51 11.01 0.48
CA SER A 138 -17.92 11.30 0.63
C SER A 138 -18.46 11.89 -0.68
N GLY A 139 -19.76 12.06 -0.80
CA GLY A 139 -20.38 12.60 -2.00
C GLY A 139 -20.57 11.55 -3.10
N GLY A 140 -20.58 11.96 -4.35
CA GLY A 140 -20.81 11.06 -5.48
C GLY A 140 -20.56 11.70 -6.84
N VAL A 141 -20.52 10.84 -7.86
CA VAL A 141 -20.24 11.21 -9.24
C VAL A 141 -21.24 10.57 -10.20
N ASP A 142 -21.45 11.23 -11.32
CA ASP A 142 -22.08 10.67 -12.51
C ASP A 142 -21.01 10.21 -13.50
N VAL A 143 -21.19 9.02 -14.03
CA VAL A 143 -20.35 8.44 -15.09
C VAL A 143 -21.11 8.55 -16.40
N ASP A 144 -20.56 9.31 -17.33
CA ASP A 144 -21.11 9.60 -18.65
C ASP A 144 -20.28 8.95 -19.74
N VAL A 145 -20.96 8.30 -20.70
CA VAL A 145 -20.36 7.76 -21.92
C VAL A 145 -21.19 8.25 -23.12
N GLY A 146 -20.55 9.02 -23.99
CA GLY A 146 -21.20 9.53 -25.19
C GLY A 146 -22.39 10.47 -24.91
N GLY A 147 -22.39 11.20 -23.79
CA GLY A 147 -23.46 12.11 -23.38
C GLY A 147 -24.61 11.45 -22.62
N GLN A 148 -24.48 10.17 -22.28
CA GLN A 148 -25.46 9.44 -21.47
C GLN A 148 -24.87 9.05 -20.12
N ILE A 149 -25.59 9.39 -19.04
CA ILE A 149 -25.23 8.93 -17.69
C ILE A 149 -25.57 7.45 -17.59
N ILE A 150 -24.52 6.64 -17.48
CA ILE A 150 -24.62 5.17 -17.40
C ILE A 150 -24.54 4.63 -15.97
N ALA A 151 -24.01 5.41 -15.03
CA ALA A 151 -23.90 5.00 -13.63
C ALA A 151 -23.75 6.21 -12.71
N ASN A 152 -24.19 6.02 -11.46
CA ASN A 152 -23.86 6.91 -10.34
C ASN A 152 -22.93 6.14 -9.40
N VAL A 153 -21.83 6.76 -8.99
CA VAL A 153 -20.83 6.14 -8.12
C VAL A 153 -20.73 6.94 -6.83
N GLY A 154 -20.91 6.24 -5.71
CA GLY A 154 -20.87 6.81 -4.36
C GLY A 154 -19.48 6.71 -3.69
N PRO A 155 -19.42 7.05 -2.39
CA PRO A 155 -18.19 7.05 -1.62
C PRO A 155 -17.58 5.64 -1.48
N GLY A 156 -16.28 5.60 -1.19
CA GLY A 156 -15.52 4.36 -1.06
C GLY A 156 -15.06 3.77 -2.38
N GLN A 157 -15.17 4.49 -3.50
CA GLN A 157 -14.81 4.00 -4.82
C GLN A 157 -13.64 4.80 -5.41
N PHE A 158 -12.85 4.15 -6.28
CA PHE A 158 -11.83 4.81 -7.08
C PHE A 158 -12.36 5.19 -8.46
N ILE A 159 -11.87 6.30 -8.99
CA ILE A 159 -12.14 6.79 -10.35
C ILE A 159 -10.81 6.93 -11.09
N GLY A 160 -10.76 6.47 -12.33
CA GLY A 160 -9.58 6.55 -13.20
C GLY A 160 -8.52 5.49 -12.95
N GLU A 161 -8.80 4.47 -12.14
CA GLU A 161 -7.87 3.41 -11.75
C GLU A 161 -7.30 2.65 -12.95
N MET A 162 -8.13 2.35 -13.94
CA MET A 162 -7.71 1.59 -15.14
C MET A 162 -6.72 2.40 -15.98
N ALA A 163 -7.07 3.64 -16.29
CA ALA A 163 -6.26 4.51 -17.15
C ALA A 163 -5.00 5.01 -16.44
N CYS A 164 -5.08 5.25 -15.14
CA CYS A 164 -3.96 5.70 -14.30
C CYS A 164 -2.76 4.74 -14.36
N MET A 165 -3.00 3.43 -14.28
CA MET A 165 -1.94 2.42 -14.29
C MET A 165 -1.44 2.09 -15.70
N THR A 166 -2.31 2.09 -16.70
CA THR A 166 -1.98 1.73 -18.09
C THR A 166 -1.56 2.90 -18.96
N SER A 167 -1.68 4.15 -18.46
CA SER A 167 -1.50 5.38 -19.26
C SER A 167 -2.46 5.46 -20.46
N GLY A 168 -3.58 4.75 -20.39
CA GLY A 168 -4.63 4.78 -21.40
C GLY A 168 -5.54 6.00 -21.26
N PRO A 169 -6.40 6.26 -22.26
CA PRO A 169 -7.42 7.28 -22.17
C PRO A 169 -8.55 6.87 -21.20
N ALA A 170 -9.24 7.85 -20.64
CA ALA A 170 -10.44 7.64 -19.83
C ALA A 170 -11.54 6.96 -20.68
N SER A 171 -12.15 5.92 -20.14
CA SER A 171 -13.27 5.21 -20.78
C SER A 171 -14.59 5.98 -20.70
N ALA A 172 -14.72 6.92 -19.75
CA ALA A 172 -15.89 7.71 -19.49
C ALA A 172 -15.52 9.11 -18.99
N SER A 173 -16.43 10.06 -19.17
CA SER A 173 -16.41 11.32 -18.42
C SER A 173 -17.02 11.11 -17.05
N VAL A 174 -16.36 11.62 -16.00
CA VAL A 174 -16.83 11.50 -14.62
C VAL A 174 -16.93 12.89 -14.02
N ARG A 175 -18.12 13.25 -13.53
CA ARG A 175 -18.44 14.57 -13.01
C ARG A 175 -19.09 14.47 -11.63
N LEU A 176 -18.72 15.38 -10.72
CA LEU A 176 -19.33 15.45 -9.40
C LEU A 176 -20.82 15.80 -9.51
N ASN A 177 -21.69 15.01 -8.90
CA ASN A 177 -23.13 15.26 -8.87
C ASN A 177 -23.63 15.86 -7.53
N GLN A 178 -22.73 15.97 -6.57
CA GLN A 178 -22.96 16.60 -5.26
C GLN A 178 -21.61 17.08 -4.69
N PRO A 179 -21.61 17.94 -3.63
CA PRO A 179 -20.38 18.31 -2.95
C PRO A 179 -19.64 17.05 -2.46
N THR A 180 -18.39 16.91 -2.85
CA THR A 180 -17.65 15.66 -2.71
C THR A 180 -16.28 15.89 -2.09
N ARG A 181 -15.99 15.17 -1.00
CA ARG A 181 -14.65 15.07 -0.43
C ARG A 181 -13.92 13.91 -1.10
N TYR A 182 -12.74 14.16 -1.68
CA TYR A 182 -11.98 13.15 -2.38
C TYR A 182 -10.47 13.31 -2.21
N PHE A 183 -9.76 12.20 -2.34
CA PHE A 183 -8.29 12.16 -2.43
C PHE A 183 -7.90 12.03 -3.90
N SER A 184 -7.03 12.92 -4.37
CA SER A 184 -6.54 12.95 -5.75
C SER A 184 -5.04 12.67 -5.76
N ALA A 185 -4.64 11.50 -6.25
CA ALA A 185 -3.25 11.08 -6.41
C ALA A 185 -2.80 11.25 -7.85
N SER A 186 -1.69 11.95 -8.08
CA SER A 186 -1.12 12.12 -9.43
C SER A 186 -0.74 10.76 -10.03
N SER A 187 -1.25 10.47 -11.24
CA SER A 187 -0.93 9.25 -11.99
C SER A 187 0.57 9.05 -12.17
N ASP A 188 1.30 10.13 -12.47
CA ASP A 188 2.75 10.09 -12.62
C ASP A 188 3.48 9.83 -11.31
N ALA A 189 3.03 10.46 -10.20
CA ALA A 189 3.62 10.23 -8.89
C ALA A 189 3.38 8.78 -8.44
N LEU A 190 2.18 8.24 -8.68
CA LEU A 190 1.82 6.87 -8.36
C LEU A 190 2.67 5.86 -9.15
N ARG A 191 2.83 6.07 -10.47
CA ARG A 191 3.71 5.23 -11.31
C ARG A 191 5.17 5.27 -10.85
N ARG A 192 5.69 6.45 -10.51
CA ARG A 192 7.05 6.60 -9.94
C ARG A 192 7.18 5.89 -8.60
N LEU A 193 6.15 5.96 -7.75
CA LEU A 193 6.14 5.27 -6.47
C LEU A 193 6.24 3.76 -6.67
N VAL A 194 5.41 3.17 -7.54
CA VAL A 194 5.41 1.73 -7.87
C VAL A 194 6.76 1.30 -8.43
N LYS A 195 7.33 2.07 -9.37
CA LYS A 195 8.64 1.77 -9.96
C LYS A 195 9.76 1.73 -8.90
N ARG A 196 9.71 2.62 -7.90
CA ARG A 196 10.71 2.68 -6.82
C ARG A 196 10.45 1.70 -5.68
N ASN A 197 9.21 1.26 -5.51
CA ASN A 197 8.76 0.37 -4.44
C ASN A 197 7.86 -0.73 -5.02
N PRO A 198 8.43 -1.75 -5.69
CA PRO A 198 7.63 -2.80 -6.36
C PRO A 198 6.68 -3.55 -5.43
N ASP A 199 7.02 -3.61 -4.14
CA ASP A 199 6.19 -4.24 -3.10
C ASP A 199 4.80 -3.59 -2.95
N ILE A 200 4.60 -2.34 -3.43
CA ILE A 200 3.31 -1.64 -3.37
C ILE A 200 2.37 -2.07 -4.51
N ALA A 201 2.91 -2.50 -5.66
CA ALA A 201 2.11 -2.84 -6.83
C ALA A 201 1.01 -3.88 -6.55
N PRO A 202 1.28 -5.03 -5.90
CA PRO A 202 0.24 -6.02 -5.63
C PRO A 202 -0.91 -5.48 -4.76
N HIS A 203 -0.64 -4.54 -3.85
CA HIS A 203 -1.66 -3.93 -3.02
C HIS A 203 -2.58 -3.00 -3.83
N LEU A 204 -2.01 -2.24 -4.77
CA LEU A 204 -2.78 -1.41 -5.71
C LEU A 204 -3.64 -2.27 -6.64
N ASP A 205 -3.07 -3.33 -7.21
CA ASP A 205 -3.78 -4.25 -8.10
C ASP A 205 -4.96 -4.90 -7.39
N LEU A 206 -4.78 -5.31 -6.14
CA LEU A 206 -5.85 -5.89 -5.33
C LEU A 206 -6.98 -4.88 -5.05
N ALA A 207 -6.62 -3.65 -4.65
CA ALA A 207 -7.58 -2.59 -4.38
C ALA A 207 -8.39 -2.22 -5.63
N PHE A 208 -7.73 -2.10 -6.78
CA PHE A 208 -8.39 -1.74 -8.05
C PHE A 208 -9.23 -2.87 -8.61
N SER A 209 -8.77 -4.11 -8.54
CA SER A 209 -9.55 -5.28 -8.95
C SER A 209 -10.84 -5.42 -8.14
N GLY A 210 -10.78 -5.18 -6.83
CA GLY A 210 -11.96 -5.15 -5.95
C GLY A 210 -12.95 -4.05 -6.36
N ASN A 211 -12.44 -2.86 -6.68
CA ASN A 211 -13.24 -1.72 -7.13
C ASN A 211 -13.91 -1.97 -8.48
N ILE A 212 -13.20 -2.52 -9.45
CA ILE A 212 -13.75 -2.87 -10.77
C ILE A 212 -14.85 -3.91 -10.64
N ARG A 213 -14.62 -4.95 -9.82
CA ARG A 213 -15.63 -6.00 -9.58
C ARG A 213 -16.92 -5.43 -8.98
N SER A 214 -16.83 -4.54 -8.00
CA SER A 214 -18.01 -3.91 -7.39
C SER A 214 -18.80 -3.06 -8.40
N LYS A 215 -18.12 -2.33 -9.27
CA LYS A 215 -18.74 -1.55 -10.35
C LYS A 215 -19.45 -2.42 -11.37
N LEU A 216 -18.84 -3.53 -11.80
CA LEU A 216 -19.46 -4.49 -12.73
C LEU A 216 -20.74 -5.11 -12.16
N VAL A 217 -20.73 -5.53 -10.90
CA VAL A 217 -21.93 -6.07 -10.22
C VAL A 217 -23.03 -5.03 -10.16
N ALA A 218 -22.71 -3.78 -9.81
CA ALA A 218 -23.67 -2.68 -9.77
C ALA A 218 -24.26 -2.40 -11.16
N THR A 219 -23.44 -2.33 -12.18
CA THR A 219 -23.88 -2.08 -13.58
C THR A 219 -24.78 -3.21 -14.08
N ASN A 220 -24.42 -4.47 -13.84
CA ASN A 220 -25.24 -5.61 -14.25
C ASN A 220 -26.60 -5.61 -13.56
N SER A 221 -26.69 -5.23 -12.28
CA SER A 221 -27.95 -5.14 -11.56
C SER A 221 -28.88 -4.04 -12.11
N VAL A 222 -28.33 -2.93 -12.58
CA VAL A 222 -29.08 -1.85 -13.23
C VAL A 222 -29.60 -2.29 -14.61
N LEU A 223 -28.75 -2.94 -15.40
CA LEU A 223 -29.11 -3.52 -16.69
C LEU A 223 -30.28 -4.51 -16.57
N GLU A 224 -30.17 -5.44 -15.61
CA GLU A 224 -31.22 -6.44 -15.36
C GLU A 224 -32.57 -5.80 -14.97
N LYS A 225 -32.56 -4.76 -14.13
CA LYS A 225 -33.76 -4.00 -13.77
C LYS A 225 -34.36 -3.28 -14.99
N THR A 226 -33.52 -2.71 -15.83
CA THR A 226 -33.97 -1.99 -17.03
C THR A 226 -34.54 -2.94 -18.07
N MET A 227 -33.97 -4.12 -18.23
CA MET A 227 -34.50 -5.15 -19.15
C MET A 227 -35.84 -5.67 -18.65
N LYS A 228 -35.99 -6.00 -17.37
CA LYS A 228 -37.26 -6.42 -16.78
C LYS A 228 -38.36 -5.33 -16.88
N ALA A 229 -38.00 -4.06 -16.73
CA ALA A 229 -38.93 -2.95 -16.90
C ALA A 229 -39.41 -2.79 -18.36
N ARG A 230 -38.54 -3.07 -19.35
CA ARG A 230 -38.92 -3.07 -20.77
C ARG A 230 -39.84 -4.24 -21.17
N GLU A 231 -39.60 -5.42 -20.59
CA GLU A 231 -40.46 -6.62 -20.82
C GLU A 231 -41.85 -6.47 -20.19
N SER A 232 -41.98 -5.63 -19.15
CA SER A 232 -43.24 -5.42 -18.44
C SER A 232 -44.15 -4.35 -19.08
N VAL A 233 -43.72 -3.64 -20.15
CA VAL A 233 -44.53 -2.71 -20.92
C VAL A 233 -45.35 -3.51 -21.94
N PRO A 234 -46.72 -3.62 -21.83
CA PRO A 234 -47.52 -4.30 -22.82
C PRO A 234 -47.36 -3.58 -24.19
N ALA A 235 -47.23 -4.36 -25.25
CA ALA A 235 -47.33 -3.81 -26.61
C ALA A 235 -48.68 -3.11 -26.71
N ALA A 236 -48.66 -1.79 -26.93
CA ALA A 236 -49.86 -1.05 -27.24
C ALA A 236 -50.31 -1.48 -28.64
N ASP A 237 -51.46 -2.17 -28.70
CA ASP A 237 -52.22 -2.47 -29.90
C ASP A 237 -52.78 -1.19 -30.57
#